data_c34c329f1502c9ea75bd6e5ae752c870
#
_entry.id   c34c329f1502c9ea75bd6e5ae752c870
#
_cell.length_a   1.000
_cell.length_b   1.000
_cell.length_c   1.000
_cell.angle_alpha   90.00
_cell.angle_beta   90.00
_cell.angle_gamma   90.00
#
_symmetry.space_group_name_H-M   'P 1'
#
loop_
_entity.id
_entity.type
_entity.pdbx_description
1 polymer ?
#
loop_
_entity_poly.entity_id
_entity_poly.type
_entity_poly.pdbx_seq_one_letter_code
_entity_poly.pdbx_strand_id
1 'polypeptide(L)'
;MMIFRQFVGFVFIVSLVSCNLPLDVSEMQATPSSSPATAVSQQSTPTKSPPPEHHIAIRLVNGIGEFYNRETGQKFIPRGMNYVRLGQQTKMDGSSTFGHSLFDPEKYNSLQVSSALSKMHNDGYNVVRVFLSPDTMGSASGGFSPVYIKNIVEFLKLAKTNKMYVMFTLDWIPGGKWGEILNVDCCDTFALMNANFLPPAGLKANEIFFQDFAKELIRLNAPIEYIWSYELRNEMFYDMDQPPLSFTSGSVTTANGKTYDMSSADEKKRMIEENNVYWLDSVRAAILEVDPTALVSVGFFHPQSPNRSRVGDPRFVVSVPAIQQSQLDFIDLHAYPGFELNLKQHAENFGVSGMEEKPIVMGEFGGEISRFSSIQDAAVKLVNWQVESCKYGFDGWVFWTWDLTEQPDFFNALMQDGALNGVLAPVIRPDPCSP
;
A
#
# COMPACT_ATOMS: atom_id res chain seq x y z
N MET A 1 12.84 16.76 -36.74
CA MET A 1 13.02 17.76 -35.69
C MET A 1 12.42 17.14 -34.44
N MET A 2 13.23 16.37 -33.74
CA MET A 2 12.84 15.59 -32.56
C MET A 2 12.85 16.51 -31.35
N ILE A 3 11.70 16.74 -30.75
CA ILE A 3 11.60 17.45 -29.47
C ILE A 3 11.56 16.36 -28.38
N PHE A 4 12.71 16.16 -27.72
CA PHE A 4 12.80 15.43 -26.46
C PHE A 4 12.06 16.25 -25.39
N ARG A 5 10.91 15.80 -24.95
CA ARG A 5 10.30 16.25 -23.71
C ARG A 5 10.87 15.41 -22.57
N GLN A 6 11.65 16.06 -21.73
CA GLN A 6 12.18 15.52 -20.50
C GLN A 6 11.03 15.18 -19.55
N PHE A 7 10.98 13.94 -19.12
CA PHE A 7 10.23 13.53 -17.93
C PHE A 7 10.84 14.25 -16.73
N VAL A 8 10.06 15.09 -16.07
CA VAL A 8 10.42 15.69 -14.80
C VAL A 8 10.35 14.58 -13.73
N GLY A 9 11.48 13.92 -13.54
CA GLY A 9 11.67 13.12 -12.34
C GLY A 9 11.77 14.08 -11.15
N PHE A 10 10.84 13.98 -10.21
CA PHE A 10 10.95 14.71 -8.96
C PHE A 10 12.12 14.14 -8.17
N VAL A 11 13.22 14.87 -8.17
CA VAL A 11 14.34 14.62 -7.27
C VAL A 11 13.99 15.29 -5.95
N PHE A 12 13.72 14.50 -4.94
CA PHE A 12 13.63 14.98 -3.56
C PHE A 12 15.03 15.22 -3.03
N ILE A 13 15.36 16.49 -2.82
CA ILE A 13 16.57 16.88 -2.10
C ILE A 13 16.25 16.82 -0.61
N VAL A 14 16.80 15.82 0.07
CA VAL A 14 16.76 15.74 1.54
C VAL A 14 17.90 16.59 2.09
N SER A 15 17.56 17.64 2.81
CA SER A 15 18.53 18.47 3.54
C SER A 15 18.93 17.76 4.83
N LEU A 16 20.20 17.44 4.96
CA LEU A 16 20.81 16.88 6.17
C LEU A 16 20.90 17.98 7.24
N VAL A 17 20.28 17.77 8.38
CA VAL A 17 20.54 18.52 9.61
C VAL A 17 21.24 17.58 10.59
N SER A 18 22.52 17.87 10.83
CA SER A 18 23.34 17.21 11.83
C SER A 18 23.09 17.88 13.19
N CYS A 19 22.64 17.14 14.20
CA CYS A 19 22.62 17.59 15.59
C CYS A 19 23.52 16.69 16.45
N ASN A 20 24.69 17.24 16.83
CA ASN A 20 25.49 16.74 17.93
C ASN A 20 25.12 17.48 19.21
N LEU A 21 24.68 16.78 20.26
CA LEU A 21 24.70 17.26 21.64
C LEU A 21 25.05 16.09 22.58
N PRO A 22 25.98 16.28 23.55
CA PRO A 22 26.37 15.23 24.48
C PRO A 22 25.39 15.13 25.65
N LEU A 23 25.09 13.91 26.06
CA LEU A 23 24.33 13.59 27.27
C LEU A 23 25.28 13.45 28.47
N ASP A 24 24.99 14.23 29.49
CA ASP A 24 25.63 14.16 30.81
C ASP A 24 24.83 13.18 31.70
N VAL A 25 25.49 12.18 32.21
CA VAL A 25 24.91 11.14 33.07
C VAL A 25 25.35 11.37 34.48
N SER A 26 24.48 11.88 35.35
CA SER A 26 24.70 11.93 36.80
C SER A 26 23.89 10.83 37.48
N GLU A 27 24.62 9.96 38.18
CA GLU A 27 24.10 8.90 39.03
C GLU A 27 23.28 9.44 40.22
N MET A 28 22.09 8.86 40.43
CA MET A 28 21.36 9.00 41.71
C MET A 28 21.18 7.63 42.35
N GLN A 29 21.83 7.45 43.49
CA GLN A 29 21.64 6.30 44.38
C GLN A 29 20.29 6.35 45.10
N ALA A 30 19.55 5.25 45.06
CA ALA A 30 18.30 5.07 45.80
C ALA A 30 18.51 4.20 47.06
N THR A 31 18.09 4.72 48.21
CA THR A 31 18.00 3.98 49.50
C THR A 31 16.67 3.21 49.59
N PRO A 32 16.64 2.01 50.19
CA PRO A 32 15.41 1.24 50.31
C PRO A 32 14.60 1.66 51.56
N SER A 33 13.35 2.04 51.36
CA SER A 33 12.35 2.23 52.40
C SER A 33 11.36 1.06 52.42
N SER A 34 11.27 0.36 53.52
CA SER A 34 10.31 -0.72 53.77
C SER A 34 8.99 -0.13 54.28
N SER A 35 7.88 -0.37 53.60
CA SER A 35 6.52 -0.16 54.10
C SER A 35 5.62 -1.38 53.90
N PRO A 36 4.65 -1.63 54.80
CA PRO A 36 3.97 -2.92 54.88
C PRO A 36 2.94 -3.14 53.78
N ALA A 37 2.84 -4.40 53.37
CA ALA A 37 1.92 -4.84 52.32
C ALA A 37 0.44 -4.66 52.70
N THR A 38 -0.24 -3.77 52.04
CA THR A 38 -1.70 -3.70 52.03
C THR A 38 -2.19 -4.64 50.92
N ALA A 39 -3.06 -5.59 51.29
CA ALA A 39 -3.67 -6.50 50.34
C ALA A 39 -4.49 -5.71 49.29
N VAL A 40 -3.96 -5.62 48.08
CA VAL A 40 -4.66 -5.05 46.94
C VAL A 40 -5.64 -6.12 46.41
N SER A 41 -6.94 -5.83 46.55
CA SER A 41 -7.99 -6.55 45.82
C SER A 41 -7.65 -6.57 44.36
N GLN A 42 -7.45 -7.77 43.79
CA GLN A 42 -7.34 -7.91 42.34
C GLN A 42 -8.64 -7.51 41.68
N GLN A 43 -8.71 -6.24 41.23
CA GLN A 43 -9.72 -5.76 40.36
C GLN A 43 -9.48 -6.46 39.01
N SER A 44 -10.37 -7.40 38.64
CA SER A 44 -10.36 -8.07 37.34
C SER A 44 -10.37 -6.98 36.26
N THR A 45 -9.27 -6.87 35.53
CA THR A 45 -9.18 -6.04 34.31
C THR A 45 -10.31 -6.49 33.38
N PRO A 46 -11.17 -5.59 32.89
CA PRO A 46 -12.20 -5.99 31.95
C PRO A 46 -11.53 -6.59 30.72
N THR A 47 -11.84 -7.85 30.44
CA THR A 47 -11.40 -8.55 29.22
C THR A 47 -11.98 -7.76 28.04
N LYS A 48 -11.11 -7.06 27.32
CA LYS A 48 -11.51 -6.32 26.12
C LYS A 48 -12.04 -7.34 25.11
N SER A 49 -13.27 -7.14 24.63
CA SER A 49 -13.81 -7.98 23.56
C SER A 49 -12.86 -7.99 22.37
N PRO A 50 -12.72 -9.12 21.65
CA PRO A 50 -11.91 -9.16 20.45
C PRO A 50 -12.43 -8.13 19.43
N PRO A 51 -11.57 -7.62 18.53
CA PRO A 51 -11.99 -6.71 17.46
C PRO A 51 -13.04 -7.39 16.57
N PRO A 52 -13.92 -6.61 15.89
CA PRO A 52 -14.85 -7.17 14.91
C PRO A 52 -14.11 -7.91 13.80
N GLU A 53 -14.67 -9.01 13.31
CA GLU A 53 -14.11 -9.71 12.16
C GLU A 53 -14.36 -8.94 10.87
N HIS A 54 -13.38 -8.92 9.98
CA HIS A 54 -13.54 -8.37 8.64
C HIS A 54 -14.60 -9.16 7.85
N HIS A 55 -15.48 -8.46 7.13
CA HIS A 55 -16.53 -9.11 6.35
C HIS A 55 -15.97 -9.90 5.16
N ILE A 56 -14.89 -9.42 4.55
CA ILE A 56 -14.30 -10.09 3.40
C ILE A 56 -13.15 -10.98 3.85
N ALA A 57 -13.16 -12.19 3.34
CA ALA A 57 -12.13 -13.19 3.58
C ALA A 57 -11.83 -13.98 2.31
N ILE A 58 -10.85 -14.87 2.39
CA ILE A 58 -10.46 -15.76 1.30
C ILE A 58 -10.72 -17.20 1.73
N ARG A 59 -11.19 -18.00 0.77
CA ARG A 59 -11.34 -19.46 0.91
C ARG A 59 -10.85 -20.16 -0.35
N LEU A 60 -10.53 -21.44 -0.21
CA LEU A 60 -10.21 -22.30 -1.35
C LEU A 60 -11.49 -23.06 -1.78
N VAL A 61 -11.80 -22.94 -3.05
CA VAL A 61 -12.88 -23.70 -3.70
C VAL A 61 -12.26 -24.54 -4.82
N ASN A 62 -12.23 -25.85 -4.65
CA ASN A 62 -11.55 -26.77 -5.58
C ASN A 62 -10.06 -26.43 -5.83
N GLY A 63 -9.36 -25.92 -4.83
CA GLY A 63 -7.95 -25.50 -4.94
C GLY A 63 -7.74 -24.08 -5.47
N ILE A 64 -8.80 -23.37 -5.84
CA ILE A 64 -8.74 -21.99 -6.34
C ILE A 64 -9.12 -21.04 -5.20
N GLY A 65 -8.29 -20.03 -4.96
CA GLY A 65 -8.54 -18.95 -4.00
C GLY A 65 -9.63 -18.01 -4.50
N GLU A 66 -10.60 -17.71 -3.66
CA GLU A 66 -11.62 -16.70 -3.97
C GLU A 66 -11.93 -15.84 -2.77
N PHE A 67 -12.22 -14.56 -2.99
CA PHE A 67 -12.81 -13.72 -1.96
C PHE A 67 -14.27 -14.11 -1.72
N TYR A 68 -14.67 -14.06 -0.45
CA TYR A 68 -16.08 -14.25 -0.07
C TYR A 68 -16.45 -13.32 1.08
N ASN A 69 -17.72 -13.01 1.17
CA ASN A 69 -18.28 -12.29 2.31
C ASN A 69 -18.65 -13.28 3.42
N ARG A 70 -18.08 -13.12 4.63
CA ARG A 70 -18.30 -14.01 5.78
C ARG A 70 -19.75 -14.06 6.24
N GLU A 71 -20.46 -12.91 6.16
CA GLU A 71 -21.85 -12.81 6.62
C GLU A 71 -22.83 -13.56 5.71
N THR A 72 -22.60 -13.49 4.39
CA THR A 72 -23.50 -14.07 3.39
C THR A 72 -23.03 -15.41 2.84
N GLY A 73 -21.75 -15.74 3.02
CA GLY A 73 -21.09 -16.89 2.40
C GLY A 73 -20.93 -16.78 0.87
N GLN A 74 -21.35 -15.68 0.27
CA GLN A 74 -21.30 -15.50 -1.19
C GLN A 74 -19.91 -15.11 -1.66
N LYS A 75 -19.55 -15.51 -2.89
CA LYS A 75 -18.35 -15.04 -3.58
C LYS A 75 -18.38 -13.51 -3.68
N PHE A 76 -17.26 -12.90 -3.40
CA PHE A 76 -17.05 -11.45 -3.52
C PHE A 76 -16.09 -11.16 -4.66
N ILE A 77 -16.53 -10.39 -5.64
CA ILE A 77 -15.71 -9.96 -6.76
C ILE A 77 -15.34 -8.49 -6.51
N PRO A 78 -14.08 -8.16 -6.19
CA PRO A 78 -13.67 -6.78 -5.96
C PRO A 78 -13.79 -5.96 -7.23
N ARG A 79 -14.66 -4.94 -7.20
CA ARG A 79 -14.86 -3.97 -8.28
C ARG A 79 -14.79 -2.60 -7.67
N GLY A 80 -13.75 -1.85 -8.01
CA GLY A 80 -13.46 -0.63 -7.27
C GLY A 80 -12.84 0.49 -8.05
N MET A 81 -12.61 1.57 -7.30
CA MET A 81 -11.97 2.79 -7.76
C MET A 81 -10.85 3.20 -6.81
N ASN A 82 -9.75 3.67 -7.36
CA ASN A 82 -8.81 4.50 -6.62
C ASN A 82 -9.46 5.87 -6.39
N TYR A 83 -9.70 6.22 -5.13
CA TYR A 83 -10.23 7.53 -4.73
C TYR A 83 -9.10 8.35 -4.15
N VAL A 84 -8.54 9.21 -4.99
CA VAL A 84 -7.31 9.93 -4.73
C VAL A 84 -7.55 11.43 -4.71
N ARG A 85 -6.86 12.13 -3.81
CA ARG A 85 -6.69 13.59 -3.82
C ARG A 85 -5.22 13.89 -3.70
N LEU A 86 -4.72 14.77 -4.53
CA LEU A 86 -3.36 15.26 -4.49
C LEU A 86 -3.34 16.75 -4.11
N GLY A 87 -2.27 17.20 -3.49
CA GLY A 87 -2.16 18.61 -3.15
C GLY A 87 -0.91 18.95 -2.35
N GLN A 88 -0.71 20.25 -2.18
CA GLN A 88 0.33 20.78 -1.30
C GLN A 88 0.05 20.38 0.15
N GLN A 89 1.06 19.89 0.81
CA GLN A 89 1.03 19.45 2.20
C GLN A 89 2.15 20.16 2.97
N THR A 90 1.93 20.40 4.25
CA THR A 90 2.97 20.90 5.15
C THR A 90 3.48 19.74 5.99
N LYS A 91 4.77 19.44 5.86
CA LYS A 91 5.46 18.41 6.67
C LYS A 91 5.62 18.87 8.12
N MET A 92 5.98 17.91 9.00
CA MET A 92 6.22 18.18 10.41
C MET A 92 7.35 19.21 10.66
N ASP A 93 8.33 19.26 9.77
CA ASP A 93 9.45 20.23 9.82
C ASP A 93 9.09 21.61 9.25
N GLY A 94 7.85 21.82 8.82
CA GLY A 94 7.35 23.05 8.22
C GLY A 94 7.66 23.20 6.72
N SER A 95 8.38 22.27 6.10
CA SER A 95 8.60 22.26 4.65
C SER A 95 7.31 21.89 3.89
N SER A 96 7.27 22.21 2.59
CA SER A 96 6.12 21.90 1.74
C SER A 96 6.46 20.75 0.79
N THR A 97 5.49 19.85 0.58
CA THR A 97 5.54 18.77 -0.41
C THR A 97 4.22 18.71 -1.19
N PHE A 98 4.20 17.97 -2.28
CA PHE A 98 2.98 17.66 -3.04
C PHE A 98 2.77 16.15 -3.02
N GLY A 99 1.63 15.70 -2.54
CA GLY A 99 1.38 14.28 -2.37
C GLY A 99 -0.09 13.95 -2.09
N HIS A 100 -0.32 12.73 -1.62
CA HIS A 100 -1.65 12.23 -1.28
C HIS A 100 -2.25 13.01 -0.09
N SER A 101 -3.36 13.69 -0.30
CA SER A 101 -3.93 14.66 0.63
C SER A 101 -5.37 14.40 1.05
N LEU A 102 -5.92 13.22 0.71
CA LEU A 102 -7.33 12.90 0.97
C LEU A 102 -7.74 13.13 2.43
N PHE A 103 -6.91 12.70 3.38
CA PHE A 103 -7.20 12.75 4.81
C PHE A 103 -6.58 13.96 5.53
N ASP A 104 -5.93 14.86 4.79
CA ASP A 104 -5.30 16.04 5.37
C ASP A 104 -6.33 16.90 6.15
N PRO A 105 -5.94 17.47 7.30
CA PRO A 105 -6.85 18.21 8.18
C PRO A 105 -7.65 19.31 7.48
N GLU A 106 -7.03 20.00 6.53
CA GLU A 106 -7.62 21.15 5.83
C GLU A 106 -8.27 20.80 4.50
N LYS A 107 -8.16 19.54 4.05
CA LYS A 107 -8.62 19.10 2.72
C LYS A 107 -9.72 18.05 2.77
N TYR A 108 -9.81 17.30 3.85
CA TYR A 108 -10.84 16.29 3.99
C TYR A 108 -12.23 16.91 3.94
N ASN A 109 -13.04 16.45 3.00
CA ASN A 109 -14.42 16.92 2.81
C ASN A 109 -15.38 15.73 2.86
N SER A 110 -16.03 15.54 4.02
CA SER A 110 -16.94 14.42 4.25
C SER A 110 -18.16 14.40 3.33
N LEU A 111 -18.66 15.56 2.91
CA LEU A 111 -19.78 15.63 1.97
C LEU A 111 -19.37 15.16 0.57
N GLN A 112 -18.20 15.56 0.10
CA GLN A 112 -17.65 15.10 -1.18
C GLN A 112 -17.38 13.59 -1.15
N VAL A 113 -16.76 13.10 -0.07
CA VAL A 113 -16.52 11.67 0.15
C VAL A 113 -17.83 10.89 0.15
N SER A 114 -18.84 11.34 0.91
CA SER A 114 -20.14 10.68 0.97
C SER A 114 -20.83 10.62 -0.39
N SER A 115 -20.79 11.71 -1.16
CA SER A 115 -21.34 11.76 -2.53
C SER A 115 -20.62 10.80 -3.47
N ALA A 116 -19.28 10.76 -3.42
CA ALA A 116 -18.48 9.87 -4.25
C ALA A 116 -18.77 8.39 -3.93
N LEU A 117 -18.73 8.00 -2.65
CA LEU A 117 -18.99 6.63 -2.22
C LEU A 117 -20.42 6.19 -2.55
N SER A 118 -21.41 7.08 -2.37
CA SER A 118 -22.80 6.81 -2.72
C SER A 118 -22.96 6.58 -4.23
N LYS A 119 -22.32 7.41 -5.06
CA LYS A 119 -22.35 7.21 -6.52
C LYS A 119 -21.63 5.94 -6.94
N MET A 120 -20.45 5.65 -6.38
CA MET A 120 -19.74 4.39 -6.64
C MET A 120 -20.63 3.18 -6.31
N HIS A 121 -21.26 3.17 -5.13
CA HIS A 121 -22.18 2.10 -4.73
C HIS A 121 -23.35 1.94 -5.70
N ASN A 122 -23.99 3.05 -6.11
CA ASN A 122 -25.10 3.04 -7.05
C ASN A 122 -24.70 2.54 -8.45
N ASP A 123 -23.45 2.77 -8.85
CA ASP A 123 -22.87 2.23 -10.08
C ASP A 123 -22.43 0.75 -9.93
N GLY A 124 -22.59 0.17 -8.72
CA GLY A 124 -22.32 -1.23 -8.39
C GLY A 124 -20.91 -1.53 -7.89
N TYR A 125 -20.06 -0.52 -7.70
CA TYR A 125 -18.75 -0.73 -7.09
C TYR A 125 -18.90 -1.10 -5.62
N ASN A 126 -17.95 -1.91 -5.12
CA ASN A 126 -17.96 -2.43 -3.76
C ASN A 126 -16.64 -2.20 -3.00
N VAL A 127 -15.60 -1.73 -3.69
CA VAL A 127 -14.28 -1.44 -3.12
C VAL A 127 -13.86 -0.01 -3.46
N VAL A 128 -13.18 0.63 -2.51
CA VAL A 128 -12.46 1.88 -2.71
C VAL A 128 -11.04 1.75 -2.17
N ARG A 129 -10.03 2.05 -3.00
CA ARG A 129 -8.62 2.09 -2.60
C ARG A 129 -8.22 3.53 -2.34
N VAL A 130 -7.60 3.79 -1.19
CA VAL A 130 -7.23 5.12 -0.72
C VAL A 130 -5.81 5.14 -0.17
N PHE A 131 -5.13 6.27 -0.37
CA PHE A 131 -3.74 6.46 0.02
C PHE A 131 -3.62 7.15 1.37
N LEU A 132 -2.74 6.61 2.21
CA LEU A 132 -2.29 7.24 3.44
C LEU A 132 -1.10 8.17 3.14
N SER A 133 -1.16 9.40 3.64
CA SER A 133 -0.07 10.36 3.44
C SER A 133 1.04 10.16 4.47
N PRO A 134 2.28 9.88 4.06
CA PRO A 134 3.40 9.79 4.97
C PRO A 134 3.77 11.15 5.60
N ASP A 135 3.44 12.25 4.93
CA ASP A 135 3.87 13.60 5.32
C ASP A 135 2.98 14.24 6.39
N THR A 136 1.68 13.89 6.42
CA THR A 136 0.68 14.54 7.27
C THR A 136 0.01 13.60 8.29
N MET A 137 0.19 12.28 8.13
CA MET A 137 -0.39 11.28 9.03
C MET A 137 0.30 11.23 10.39
N GLY A 138 1.60 11.51 10.46
CA GLY A 138 2.37 11.59 11.69
C GLY A 138 2.16 12.90 12.45
N SER A 139 2.53 12.94 13.71
CA SER A 139 2.53 14.15 14.54
C SER A 139 3.93 14.41 15.15
N ALA A 140 4.25 15.69 15.37
CA ALA A 140 5.51 16.10 15.98
C ALA A 140 5.69 15.59 17.44
N SER A 141 4.59 15.24 18.12
CA SER A 141 4.62 14.65 19.46
C SER A 141 4.84 13.13 19.45
N GLY A 142 5.07 12.53 18.28
CA GLY A 142 5.10 11.09 18.05
C GLY A 142 3.67 10.50 17.88
N GLY A 143 3.60 9.40 17.12
CA GLY A 143 2.32 8.77 16.79
C GLY A 143 1.53 9.51 15.70
N PHE A 144 0.23 9.24 15.63
CA PHE A 144 -0.63 9.78 14.58
C PHE A 144 -1.14 11.19 14.86
N SER A 145 -1.36 11.97 13.81
CA SER A 145 -2.12 13.21 13.87
C SER A 145 -3.58 12.91 14.26
N PRO A 146 -4.09 13.46 15.38
CA PRO A 146 -5.45 13.17 15.83
C PRO A 146 -6.52 13.55 14.82
N VAL A 147 -6.32 14.64 14.08
CA VAL A 147 -7.27 15.10 13.05
C VAL A 147 -7.24 14.18 11.84
N TYR A 148 -6.05 13.79 11.39
CA TYR A 148 -5.89 12.88 10.27
C TYR A 148 -6.58 11.53 10.53
N ILE A 149 -6.33 10.92 11.69
CA ILE A 149 -6.96 9.65 12.07
C ILE A 149 -8.49 9.81 12.25
N LYS A 150 -8.96 10.93 12.79
CA LYS A 150 -10.40 11.21 12.86
C LYS A 150 -11.04 11.21 11.46
N ASN A 151 -10.38 11.79 10.47
CA ASN A 151 -10.85 11.81 9.09
C ASN A 151 -10.91 10.38 8.48
N ILE A 152 -9.92 9.52 8.78
CA ILE A 152 -9.97 8.10 8.40
C ILE A 152 -11.16 7.38 9.04
N VAL A 153 -11.39 7.58 10.34
CA VAL A 153 -12.53 6.95 11.04
C VAL A 153 -13.86 7.42 10.46
N GLU A 154 -13.98 8.71 10.12
CA GLU A 154 -15.17 9.24 9.46
C GLU A 154 -15.35 8.65 8.06
N PHE A 155 -14.27 8.55 7.29
CA PHE A 155 -14.28 7.90 5.97
C PHE A 155 -14.77 6.45 6.05
N LEU A 156 -14.27 5.66 6.99
CA LEU A 156 -14.71 4.28 7.22
C LEU A 156 -16.21 4.21 7.59
N LYS A 157 -16.72 5.15 8.38
CA LYS A 157 -18.16 5.23 8.70
C LYS A 157 -19.00 5.53 7.45
N LEU A 158 -18.51 6.43 6.58
CA LEU A 158 -19.17 6.73 5.31
C LEU A 158 -19.09 5.54 4.35
N ALA A 159 -17.97 4.84 4.31
CA ALA A 159 -17.80 3.62 3.53
C ALA A 159 -18.79 2.53 3.99
N LYS A 160 -18.90 2.28 5.31
CA LYS A 160 -19.90 1.38 5.90
C LYS A 160 -21.33 1.77 5.50
N THR A 161 -21.69 3.05 5.61
CA THR A 161 -23.02 3.56 5.24
C THR A 161 -23.35 3.28 3.78
N ASN A 162 -22.35 3.35 2.90
CA ASN A 162 -22.48 3.11 1.47
C ASN A 162 -22.10 1.66 1.06
N LYS A 163 -21.88 0.75 2.02
CA LYS A 163 -21.50 -0.65 1.77
C LYS A 163 -20.27 -0.82 0.87
N MET A 164 -19.32 0.11 1.01
CA MET A 164 -18.03 0.10 0.31
C MET A 164 -16.95 -0.44 1.24
N TYR A 165 -16.15 -1.38 0.77
CA TYR A 165 -14.99 -1.89 1.48
C TYR A 165 -13.75 -1.08 1.14
N VAL A 166 -12.88 -0.85 2.13
CA VAL A 166 -11.75 0.08 2.00
C VAL A 166 -10.43 -0.69 1.96
N MET A 167 -9.61 -0.41 0.97
CA MET A 167 -8.21 -0.81 0.90
C MET A 167 -7.34 0.40 1.22
N PHE A 168 -6.56 0.31 2.29
CA PHE A 168 -5.59 1.33 2.65
C PHE A 168 -4.24 0.99 2.06
N THR A 169 -3.66 1.91 1.29
CA THR A 169 -2.32 1.79 0.74
C THR A 169 -1.39 2.86 1.27
N LEU A 170 -0.10 2.58 1.28
CA LEU A 170 0.95 3.41 1.81
C LEU A 170 2.11 3.53 0.82
N ASP A 171 2.59 4.77 0.57
CA ASP A 171 3.82 4.98 -0.19
C ASP A 171 5.07 4.86 0.69
N TRP A 172 5.03 5.48 1.88
CA TRP A 172 6.11 5.49 2.87
C TRP A 172 5.50 5.51 4.26
N ILE A 173 6.21 4.91 5.22
CA ILE A 173 5.82 5.10 6.62
C ILE A 173 6.03 6.57 7.03
N PRO A 174 5.13 7.12 7.88
CA PRO A 174 5.26 8.49 8.35
C PRO A 174 6.55 8.73 9.14
N GLY A 175 6.99 9.98 9.17
CA GLY A 175 8.04 10.44 10.07
C GLY A 175 7.66 10.29 11.56
N GLY A 176 8.27 11.07 12.44
CA GLY A 176 8.11 10.96 13.88
C GLY A 176 8.70 9.66 14.40
N LYS A 177 8.04 8.99 15.37
CA LYS A 177 8.60 7.80 16.03
C LYS A 177 8.94 6.64 15.09
N TRP A 178 8.21 6.46 14.00
CA TRP A 178 8.50 5.40 13.03
C TRP A 178 9.69 5.76 12.15
N GLY A 179 9.76 7.03 11.73
CA GLY A 179 10.92 7.56 11.00
C GLY A 179 12.19 7.55 11.84
N GLU A 180 12.10 7.80 13.15
CA GLU A 180 13.24 7.69 14.08
C GLU A 180 13.78 6.26 14.14
N ILE A 181 12.91 5.25 14.18
CA ILE A 181 13.32 3.83 14.13
C ILE A 181 13.95 3.51 12.78
N LEU A 182 13.32 3.92 11.68
CA LEU A 182 13.82 3.70 10.32
C LEU A 182 15.24 4.27 10.14
N ASN A 183 15.51 5.43 10.70
CA ASN A 183 16.76 6.17 10.51
C ASN A 183 17.93 5.61 11.33
N VAL A 184 17.73 4.63 12.22
CA VAL A 184 18.81 4.03 13.03
C VAL A 184 19.89 3.42 12.13
N ASP A 185 19.51 2.74 11.06
CA ASP A 185 20.42 2.07 10.12
C ASP A 185 20.56 2.84 8.79
N CYS A 186 19.95 4.02 8.67
CA CYS A 186 20.06 4.86 7.50
C CYS A 186 21.40 5.61 7.58
N CYS A 187 22.03 5.88 6.55
CA CYS A 187 21.97 6.15 5.19
C CYS A 187 23.28 5.74 4.49
N ASP A 188 24.28 5.25 5.28
CA ASP A 188 25.56 4.80 4.73
C ASP A 188 25.46 3.40 4.13
N THR A 189 24.78 2.47 4.83
CA THR A 189 24.63 1.09 4.40
C THR A 189 23.30 0.84 3.69
N PHE A 190 22.22 1.52 4.09
CA PHE A 190 20.90 1.40 3.50
C PHE A 190 20.35 2.79 3.21
N ALA A 191 19.86 3.02 2.00
CA ALA A 191 19.35 4.34 1.63
C ALA A 191 18.02 4.25 0.87
N LEU A 192 17.25 5.33 0.94
CA LEU A 192 15.98 5.54 0.24
C LEU A 192 15.03 4.34 0.40
N MET A 193 14.51 3.79 -0.73
CA MET A 193 13.58 2.66 -0.71
C MET A 193 14.19 1.44 -0.03
N ASN A 194 15.48 1.19 -0.24
CA ASN A 194 16.18 0.04 0.33
C ASN A 194 16.20 0.08 1.88
N ALA A 195 16.23 1.26 2.49
CA ALA A 195 16.19 1.42 3.95
C ALA A 195 14.84 1.00 4.57
N ASN A 196 13.75 1.03 3.82
CA ASN A 196 12.44 0.60 4.32
C ASN A 196 12.33 -0.93 4.42
N PHE A 197 13.01 -1.66 3.55
CA PHE A 197 12.74 -3.08 3.36
C PHE A 197 13.90 -3.98 3.80
N LEU A 198 15.16 -3.55 3.59
CA LEU A 198 16.31 -4.43 3.77
C LEU A 198 16.83 -4.52 5.21
N PRO A 199 16.99 -3.43 5.99
CA PRO A 199 17.57 -3.49 7.34
C PRO A 199 16.56 -3.92 8.42
N PRO A 200 17.05 -4.41 9.56
CA PRO A 200 16.21 -4.69 10.73
C PRO A 200 15.39 -3.47 11.21
N ALA A 201 15.97 -2.27 11.17
CA ALA A 201 15.29 -1.04 11.56
C ALA A 201 14.11 -0.72 10.63
N GLY A 202 14.28 -0.90 9.31
CA GLY A 202 13.21 -0.73 8.33
C GLY A 202 12.05 -1.69 8.57
N LEU A 203 12.35 -2.97 8.75
CA LEU A 203 11.33 -3.97 9.14
C LEU A 203 10.61 -3.56 10.42
N LYS A 204 11.36 -3.23 11.49
CA LYS A 204 10.78 -2.88 12.78
C LYS A 204 9.90 -1.64 12.73
N ALA A 205 10.29 -0.63 11.97
CA ALA A 205 9.51 0.57 11.78
C ALA A 205 8.15 0.26 11.12
N ASN A 206 8.14 -0.61 10.08
CA ASN A 206 6.92 -1.02 9.40
C ASN A 206 6.01 -1.88 10.29
N GLU A 207 6.55 -2.86 11.01
CA GLU A 207 5.78 -3.68 11.98
C GLU A 207 5.05 -2.79 13.00
N ILE A 208 5.81 -1.87 13.65
CA ILE A 208 5.24 -0.97 14.66
C ILE A 208 4.21 -0.03 14.05
N PHE A 209 4.48 0.53 12.86
CA PHE A 209 3.55 1.42 12.18
C PHE A 209 2.19 0.75 11.93
N PHE A 210 2.19 -0.42 11.30
CA PHE A 210 0.93 -1.11 10.98
C PHE A 210 0.19 -1.60 12.23
N GLN A 211 0.93 -2.08 13.25
CA GLN A 211 0.31 -2.41 14.53
C GLN A 211 -0.33 -1.19 15.20
N ASP A 212 0.36 -0.06 15.22
CA ASP A 212 -0.15 1.17 15.81
C ASP A 212 -1.39 1.67 15.03
N PHE A 213 -1.38 1.58 13.70
CA PHE A 213 -2.49 1.98 12.87
C PHE A 213 -3.74 1.14 13.16
N ALA A 214 -3.62 -0.18 13.17
CA ALA A 214 -4.73 -1.08 13.50
C ALA A 214 -5.21 -0.86 14.95
N LYS A 215 -4.30 -0.75 15.94
CA LYS A 215 -4.64 -0.46 17.34
C LYS A 215 -5.42 0.85 17.49
N GLU A 216 -5.01 1.89 16.76
CA GLU A 216 -5.64 3.20 16.84
C GLU A 216 -7.06 3.19 16.25
N LEU A 217 -7.26 2.53 15.10
CA LEU A 217 -8.59 2.35 14.50
C LEU A 217 -9.52 1.57 15.45
N ILE A 218 -9.04 0.48 16.04
CA ILE A 218 -9.80 -0.32 17.03
C ILE A 218 -10.12 0.52 18.26
N ARG A 219 -9.15 1.27 18.80
CA ARG A 219 -9.31 2.15 19.96
C ARG A 219 -10.40 3.20 19.75
N LEU A 220 -10.50 3.72 18.52
CA LEU A 220 -11.50 4.73 18.14
C LEU A 220 -12.84 4.14 17.69
N ASN A 221 -13.03 2.82 17.85
CA ASN A 221 -14.22 2.10 17.40
C ASN A 221 -14.55 2.37 15.92
N ALA A 222 -13.52 2.43 15.07
CA ALA A 222 -13.71 2.49 13.64
C ALA A 222 -14.39 1.19 13.15
N PRO A 223 -15.24 1.23 12.12
CA PRO A 223 -15.85 0.03 11.56
C PRO A 223 -14.82 -0.76 10.73
N ILE A 224 -13.86 -1.40 11.40
CA ILE A 224 -12.76 -2.14 10.77
C ILE A 224 -13.25 -3.34 9.96
N GLU A 225 -14.44 -3.84 10.24
CA GLU A 225 -15.10 -4.90 9.45
C GLU A 225 -15.32 -4.50 7.99
N TYR A 226 -15.28 -3.20 7.66
CA TYR A 226 -15.33 -2.65 6.30
C TYR A 226 -13.95 -2.36 5.70
N ILE A 227 -12.85 -2.65 6.39
CA ILE A 227 -11.54 -2.67 5.75
C ILE A 227 -11.46 -3.97 4.94
N TRP A 228 -11.19 -3.84 3.63
CA TRP A 228 -10.95 -5.00 2.77
C TRP A 228 -9.53 -5.52 2.97
N SER A 229 -8.54 -4.61 2.92
CA SER A 229 -7.15 -5.00 3.18
C SER A 229 -6.27 -3.84 3.61
N TYR A 230 -5.16 -4.20 4.24
CA TYR A 230 -3.98 -3.35 4.38
C TYR A 230 -3.01 -3.69 3.26
N GLU A 231 -2.72 -2.72 2.42
CA GLU A 231 -1.69 -2.83 1.39
C GLU A 231 -0.40 -2.21 1.92
N LEU A 232 0.60 -3.06 2.14
CA LEU A 232 1.82 -2.70 2.86
C LEU A 232 2.64 -1.63 2.14
N ARG A 233 2.55 -1.60 0.83
CA ARG A 233 3.25 -0.65 -0.02
C ARG A 233 2.53 -0.49 -1.35
N ASN A 234 2.29 0.74 -1.77
CA ASN A 234 2.00 1.07 -3.16
C ASN A 234 3.23 0.80 -4.01
N GLU A 235 3.10 0.14 -5.13
CA GLU A 235 4.13 -0.05 -6.15
C GLU A 235 5.53 -0.35 -5.60
N MET A 236 5.69 -1.50 -4.94
CA MET A 236 6.94 -1.92 -4.32
C MET A 236 8.07 -2.10 -5.34
N PHE A 237 9.21 -1.52 -5.06
CA PHE A 237 10.45 -1.66 -5.84
C PHE A 237 11.69 -1.44 -4.96
N TYR A 238 12.87 -1.72 -5.50
CA TYR A 238 14.17 -1.45 -4.88
C TYR A 238 14.98 -0.48 -5.76
N ASP A 239 15.78 0.38 -5.13
CA ASP A 239 16.66 1.33 -5.83
C ASP A 239 18.03 0.70 -6.09
N MET A 240 18.29 0.30 -7.34
CA MET A 240 19.55 -0.39 -7.71
C MET A 240 20.79 0.51 -7.66
N ASP A 241 20.62 1.82 -7.77
CA ASP A 241 21.69 2.82 -7.71
C ASP A 241 21.96 3.37 -6.29
N GLN A 242 21.23 2.84 -5.28
CA GLN A 242 21.36 3.24 -3.89
C GLN A 242 21.96 2.12 -3.02
N PRO A 243 22.63 2.46 -1.90
CA PRO A 243 23.09 1.47 -0.92
C PRO A 243 21.96 0.55 -0.42
N PRO A 244 22.25 -0.76 -0.24
CA PRO A 244 23.51 -1.46 -0.49
C PRO A 244 23.66 -1.96 -1.92
N LEU A 245 22.64 -1.83 -2.78
CA LEU A 245 22.62 -2.38 -4.13
C LEU A 245 23.65 -1.74 -5.06
N SER A 246 24.00 -0.45 -4.82
CA SER A 246 25.05 0.27 -5.52
C SER A 246 26.48 -0.14 -5.12
N PHE A 247 26.68 -0.86 -4.02
CA PHE A 247 28.00 -1.30 -3.60
C PHE A 247 28.62 -2.29 -4.59
N THR A 248 29.93 -2.21 -4.77
CA THR A 248 30.70 -3.10 -5.67
C THR A 248 31.60 -4.07 -4.90
N SER A 249 31.62 -3.98 -3.57
CA SER A 249 32.39 -4.85 -2.66
C SER A 249 31.85 -4.79 -1.25
N GLY A 250 32.32 -5.68 -0.38
CA GLY A 250 31.89 -5.78 1.01
C GLY A 250 30.71 -6.72 1.19
N SER A 251 30.26 -6.82 2.43
CA SER A 251 29.12 -7.68 2.77
C SER A 251 28.08 -6.89 3.58
N VAL A 252 26.79 -7.26 3.41
CA VAL A 252 25.66 -6.61 4.08
C VAL A 252 24.79 -7.69 4.73
N THR A 253 24.40 -7.46 5.97
CA THR A 253 23.41 -8.29 6.68
C THR A 253 22.07 -7.59 6.68
N THR A 254 21.01 -8.30 6.27
CA THR A 254 19.65 -7.76 6.16
C THR A 254 18.75 -8.25 7.30
N ALA A 255 17.50 -7.81 7.34
CA ALA A 255 16.53 -8.10 8.39
C ALA A 255 16.27 -9.59 8.61
N ASN A 256 16.42 -10.42 7.57
CA ASN A 256 16.32 -11.89 7.69
C ASN A 256 17.52 -12.56 8.38
N GLY A 257 18.50 -11.79 8.86
CA GLY A 257 19.70 -12.25 9.56
C GLY A 257 20.77 -12.86 8.66
N LYS A 258 20.58 -12.87 7.33
CA LYS A 258 21.55 -13.40 6.37
C LYS A 258 22.50 -12.31 5.87
N THR A 259 23.73 -12.73 5.56
CA THR A 259 24.78 -11.85 5.03
C THR A 259 25.04 -12.18 3.56
N TYR A 260 25.19 -11.13 2.75
CA TYR A 260 25.34 -11.23 1.30
C TYR A 260 26.55 -10.45 0.80
N ASP A 261 27.24 -10.98 -0.21
CA ASP A 261 28.41 -10.33 -0.84
C ASP A 261 27.95 -9.31 -1.89
N MET A 262 28.26 -8.05 -1.67
CA MET A 262 27.89 -6.96 -2.58
C MET A 262 28.74 -6.89 -3.85
N SER A 263 29.81 -7.68 -3.97
CA SER A 263 30.56 -7.82 -5.22
C SER A 263 29.86 -8.75 -6.24
N SER A 264 28.92 -9.58 -5.78
CA SER A 264 28.18 -10.55 -6.57
C SER A 264 26.77 -10.06 -6.94
N ALA A 265 26.48 -10.01 -8.25
CA ALA A 265 25.14 -9.67 -8.73
C ALA A 265 24.09 -10.71 -8.32
N ASP A 266 24.48 -11.99 -8.26
CA ASP A 266 23.59 -13.08 -7.85
C ASP A 266 23.27 -13.00 -6.34
N GLU A 267 24.25 -12.64 -5.51
CA GLU A 267 24.04 -12.43 -4.07
C GLU A 267 23.13 -11.23 -3.81
N LYS A 268 23.29 -10.11 -4.54
CA LYS A 268 22.38 -8.97 -4.45
C LYS A 268 20.96 -9.35 -4.82
N LYS A 269 20.78 -10.10 -5.91
CA LYS A 269 19.46 -10.58 -6.31
C LYS A 269 18.87 -11.49 -5.23
N ARG A 270 19.62 -12.45 -4.73
CA ARG A 270 19.20 -13.35 -3.65
C ARG A 270 18.83 -12.59 -2.37
N MET A 271 19.63 -11.56 -2.03
CA MET A 271 19.35 -10.68 -0.89
C MET A 271 17.96 -10.05 -0.99
N ILE A 272 17.65 -9.45 -2.14
CA ILE A 272 16.35 -8.82 -2.36
C ILE A 272 15.24 -9.87 -2.29
N GLU A 273 15.37 -10.98 -2.98
CA GLU A 273 14.35 -12.04 -3.08
C GLU A 273 14.03 -12.63 -1.70
N GLU A 274 15.04 -13.06 -0.96
CA GLU A 274 14.87 -13.71 0.34
C GLU A 274 14.38 -12.72 1.42
N ASN A 275 14.95 -11.51 1.42
CA ASN A 275 14.55 -10.52 2.42
C ASN A 275 13.16 -9.92 2.14
N ASN A 276 12.76 -9.83 0.86
CA ASN A 276 11.42 -9.37 0.50
C ASN A 276 10.34 -10.30 1.08
N VAL A 277 10.48 -11.61 0.87
CA VAL A 277 9.56 -12.59 1.46
C VAL A 277 9.52 -12.48 2.99
N TYR A 278 10.69 -12.39 3.62
CA TYR A 278 10.81 -12.25 5.07
C TYR A 278 10.12 -10.98 5.59
N TRP A 279 10.34 -9.84 4.91
CA TRP A 279 9.73 -8.56 5.28
C TRP A 279 8.20 -8.62 5.17
N LEU A 280 7.67 -9.13 4.05
CA LEU A 280 6.23 -9.25 3.83
C LEU A 280 5.56 -10.10 4.89
N ASP A 281 6.13 -11.28 5.19
CA ASP A 281 5.57 -12.22 6.15
C ASP A 281 5.62 -11.66 7.58
N SER A 282 6.71 -10.97 7.94
CA SER A 282 6.88 -10.38 9.27
C SER A 282 5.91 -9.22 9.51
N VAL A 283 5.77 -8.30 8.54
CA VAL A 283 4.83 -7.17 8.68
C VAL A 283 3.38 -7.69 8.68
N ARG A 284 3.04 -8.67 7.84
CA ARG A 284 1.73 -9.32 7.89
C ARG A 284 1.47 -9.95 9.26
N ALA A 285 2.40 -10.71 9.80
CA ALA A 285 2.26 -11.31 11.13
C ALA A 285 2.02 -10.26 12.21
N ALA A 286 2.75 -9.14 12.16
CA ALA A 286 2.59 -8.03 13.09
C ALA A 286 1.18 -7.38 13.02
N ILE A 287 0.58 -7.27 11.84
CA ILE A 287 -0.80 -6.83 11.68
C ILE A 287 -1.76 -7.83 12.34
N LEU A 288 -1.60 -9.12 12.05
CA LEU A 288 -2.51 -10.17 12.54
C LEU A 288 -2.46 -10.37 14.05
N GLU A 289 -1.38 -9.96 14.74
CA GLU A 289 -1.35 -9.91 16.22
C GLU A 289 -2.39 -8.94 16.80
N VAL A 290 -2.76 -7.90 16.05
CA VAL A 290 -3.68 -6.85 16.49
C VAL A 290 -5.06 -7.00 15.86
N ASP A 291 -5.10 -7.38 14.60
CA ASP A 291 -6.27 -7.50 13.74
C ASP A 291 -6.29 -8.88 13.05
N PRO A 292 -6.70 -9.94 13.78
CA PRO A 292 -6.46 -11.33 13.39
C PRO A 292 -7.15 -11.77 12.09
N THR A 293 -8.16 -11.04 11.62
CA THR A 293 -8.93 -11.41 10.43
C THR A 293 -8.67 -10.49 9.23
N ALA A 294 -7.70 -9.58 9.37
CA ALA A 294 -7.30 -8.68 8.30
C ALA A 294 -6.72 -9.43 7.10
N LEU A 295 -7.00 -8.93 5.90
CA LEU A 295 -6.32 -9.31 4.68
C LEU A 295 -5.16 -8.34 4.43
N VAL A 296 -4.03 -8.87 3.98
CA VAL A 296 -2.80 -8.12 3.73
C VAL A 296 -2.28 -8.39 2.34
N SER A 297 -1.96 -7.34 1.61
CA SER A 297 -1.37 -7.39 0.27
C SER A 297 -0.21 -6.41 0.13
N VAL A 298 0.40 -6.39 -1.03
CA VAL A 298 1.36 -5.38 -1.47
C VAL A 298 1.14 -5.11 -2.95
N GLY A 299 1.11 -3.84 -3.34
CA GLY A 299 1.06 -3.43 -4.74
C GLY A 299 2.45 -3.55 -5.36
N PHE A 300 2.56 -4.19 -6.53
CA PHE A 300 3.81 -4.29 -7.26
C PHE A 300 3.87 -3.28 -8.39
N PHE A 301 4.96 -2.51 -8.41
CA PHE A 301 5.28 -1.64 -9.50
C PHE A 301 5.49 -2.42 -10.81
N HIS A 302 5.36 -1.73 -11.93
CA HIS A 302 5.49 -2.30 -13.26
C HIS A 302 6.78 -3.13 -13.43
N PRO A 303 6.69 -4.44 -13.74
CA PRO A 303 7.86 -5.30 -13.81
C PRO A 303 8.66 -5.03 -15.09
N GLN A 304 9.99 -5.11 -14.97
CA GLN A 304 10.90 -4.85 -16.09
C GLN A 304 11.28 -6.12 -16.86
N SER A 305 11.26 -7.26 -16.22
CA SER A 305 11.72 -8.53 -16.78
C SER A 305 10.56 -9.29 -17.43
N PRO A 306 10.76 -9.97 -18.54
CA PRO A 306 11.96 -9.99 -19.38
C PRO A 306 12.12 -8.74 -20.24
N ASN A 307 11.12 -7.87 -20.31
CA ASN A 307 11.12 -6.65 -21.09
C ASN A 307 11.78 -5.51 -20.31
N ARG A 308 12.87 -4.96 -20.85
CA ARG A 308 13.62 -3.85 -20.25
C ARG A 308 13.17 -2.49 -20.81
N SER A 309 11.89 -2.22 -20.83
CA SER A 309 11.35 -0.96 -21.31
C SER A 309 11.82 0.27 -20.51
N ARG A 310 12.38 0.06 -19.31
CA ARG A 310 12.85 1.10 -18.39
C ARG A 310 14.37 1.27 -18.42
N VAL A 311 14.95 1.38 -19.59
CA VAL A 311 16.39 1.65 -19.72
C VAL A 311 16.75 2.96 -19.00
N GLY A 312 17.67 2.87 -18.03
CA GLY A 312 18.08 4.02 -17.20
C GLY A 312 17.20 4.28 -15.97
N ASP A 313 16.12 3.53 -15.75
CA ASP A 313 15.33 3.60 -14.52
C ASP A 313 15.98 2.66 -13.48
N PRO A 314 16.43 3.16 -12.30
CA PRO A 314 17.09 2.35 -11.28
C PRO A 314 16.13 1.46 -10.48
N ARG A 315 14.81 1.64 -10.63
CA ARG A 315 13.81 0.85 -9.89
C ARG A 315 13.79 -0.59 -10.34
N PHE A 316 13.92 -1.51 -9.40
CA PHE A 316 13.94 -2.94 -9.63
C PHE A 316 12.80 -3.62 -8.87
N VAL A 317 11.94 -4.34 -9.61
CA VAL A 317 10.78 -5.03 -9.06
C VAL A 317 11.07 -6.51 -8.91
N VAL A 318 10.82 -7.06 -7.72
CA VAL A 318 11.00 -8.48 -7.40
C VAL A 318 9.65 -9.02 -6.90
N SER A 319 8.79 -9.40 -7.82
CA SER A 319 7.45 -9.91 -7.49
C SER A 319 7.41 -11.44 -7.37
N VAL A 320 8.14 -12.17 -8.21
CA VAL A 320 8.02 -13.62 -8.32
C VAL A 320 8.18 -14.36 -6.99
N PRO A 321 9.27 -14.18 -6.21
CA PRO A 321 9.41 -14.87 -4.93
C PRO A 321 8.35 -14.42 -3.91
N ALA A 322 8.01 -13.12 -3.88
CA ALA A 322 6.98 -12.59 -3.02
C ALA A 322 5.60 -13.25 -3.28
N ILE A 323 5.22 -13.35 -4.54
CA ILE A 323 3.95 -13.97 -4.97
C ILE A 323 3.93 -15.45 -4.61
N GLN A 324 5.00 -16.19 -4.93
CA GLN A 324 5.04 -17.64 -4.82
C GLN A 324 5.34 -18.16 -3.40
N GLN A 325 6.08 -17.41 -2.59
CA GLN A 325 6.63 -17.89 -1.33
C GLN A 325 6.13 -17.14 -0.09
N SER A 326 5.63 -15.90 -0.22
CA SER A 326 5.13 -15.15 0.93
C SER A 326 3.75 -15.62 1.38
N GLN A 327 3.39 -15.23 2.60
CA GLN A 327 2.08 -15.47 3.19
C GLN A 327 1.05 -14.36 2.90
N LEU A 328 1.31 -13.48 1.93
CA LEU A 328 0.31 -12.50 1.48
C LEU A 328 -1.02 -13.19 1.17
N ASP A 329 -2.13 -12.56 1.56
CA ASP A 329 -3.46 -13.16 1.43
C ASP A 329 -3.93 -13.19 -0.02
N PHE A 330 -3.62 -12.15 -0.78
CA PHE A 330 -3.87 -12.06 -2.21
C PHE A 330 -2.77 -11.26 -2.91
N ILE A 331 -2.78 -11.29 -4.23
CA ILE A 331 -1.78 -10.64 -5.09
C ILE A 331 -2.38 -9.37 -5.66
N ASP A 332 -1.70 -8.24 -5.49
CA ASP A 332 -2.07 -6.96 -6.08
C ASP A 332 -1.05 -6.53 -7.13
N LEU A 333 -1.54 -6.30 -8.35
CA LEU A 333 -0.71 -5.98 -9.51
C LEU A 333 -1.21 -4.70 -10.18
N HIS A 334 -0.26 -3.84 -10.58
CA HIS A 334 -0.54 -2.66 -11.36
C HIS A 334 -0.20 -2.90 -12.83
N ALA A 335 -1.19 -2.89 -13.69
CA ALA A 335 -1.03 -3.21 -15.11
C ALA A 335 -1.86 -2.28 -16.00
N TYR A 336 -1.19 -1.40 -16.71
CA TYR A 336 -1.82 -0.36 -17.53
C TYR A 336 -1.75 -0.69 -19.03
N PRO A 337 -2.87 -0.59 -19.77
CA PRO A 337 -2.84 -0.72 -21.24
C PRO A 337 -2.17 0.48 -21.91
N GLY A 338 -1.63 0.26 -23.11
CA GLY A 338 -1.01 1.32 -23.92
C GLY A 338 0.47 1.57 -23.64
N PHE A 339 1.07 0.92 -22.63
CA PHE A 339 2.49 0.88 -22.41
C PHE A 339 3.16 -0.27 -23.20
N GLU A 340 4.46 -0.49 -22.99
CA GLU A 340 5.27 -1.40 -23.79
C GLU A 340 4.87 -2.87 -23.62
N LEU A 341 4.37 -3.25 -22.43
CA LEU A 341 3.96 -4.61 -22.14
C LEU A 341 2.49 -4.84 -22.48
N ASN A 342 2.18 -5.93 -23.14
CA ASN A 342 0.82 -6.46 -23.20
C ASN A 342 0.49 -7.22 -21.89
N LEU A 343 -0.77 -7.56 -21.71
CA LEU A 343 -1.24 -8.16 -20.45
C LEU A 343 -0.64 -9.54 -20.17
N LYS A 344 -0.38 -10.33 -21.24
CA LYS A 344 0.31 -11.60 -21.12
C LYS A 344 1.72 -11.41 -20.56
N GLN A 345 2.47 -10.43 -21.10
CA GLN A 345 3.81 -10.11 -20.63
C GLN A 345 3.80 -9.58 -19.19
N HIS A 346 2.79 -8.79 -18.81
CA HIS A 346 2.60 -8.39 -17.41
C HIS A 346 2.44 -9.62 -16.51
N ALA A 347 1.52 -10.52 -16.83
CA ALA A 347 1.26 -11.73 -16.04
C ALA A 347 2.50 -12.62 -15.92
N GLU A 348 3.23 -12.82 -17.04
CA GLU A 348 4.49 -13.58 -17.06
C GLU A 348 5.58 -12.91 -16.21
N ASN A 349 5.77 -11.60 -16.35
CA ASN A 349 6.81 -10.85 -15.62
C ASN A 349 6.53 -10.78 -14.12
N PHE A 350 5.27 -10.63 -13.73
CA PHE A 350 4.87 -10.71 -12.32
C PHE A 350 5.02 -12.11 -11.74
N GLY A 351 4.97 -13.15 -12.57
CA GLY A 351 5.10 -14.53 -12.14
C GLY A 351 3.82 -15.14 -11.57
N VAL A 352 2.65 -14.69 -12.06
CA VAL A 352 1.35 -15.19 -11.56
C VAL A 352 0.89 -16.50 -12.19
N SER A 353 1.58 -17.01 -13.20
CA SER A 353 1.23 -18.28 -13.83
C SER A 353 1.28 -19.43 -12.83
N GLY A 354 0.16 -20.16 -12.68
CA GLY A 354 0.03 -21.28 -11.75
C GLY A 354 -0.28 -20.89 -10.31
N MET A 355 -0.56 -19.62 -10.04
CA MET A 355 -0.98 -19.13 -8.73
C MET A 355 -2.50 -19.16 -8.62
N GLU A 356 -3.06 -20.37 -8.37
CA GLU A 356 -4.50 -20.55 -8.26
C GLU A 356 -5.01 -20.41 -6.80
N GLU A 357 -4.13 -20.60 -5.82
CA GLU A 357 -4.53 -20.61 -4.40
C GLU A 357 -4.75 -19.20 -3.82
N LYS A 358 -4.23 -18.16 -4.46
CA LYS A 358 -4.39 -16.77 -4.03
C LYS A 358 -5.15 -15.99 -5.09
N PRO A 359 -6.21 -15.25 -4.72
CA PRO A 359 -6.85 -14.33 -5.65
C PRO A 359 -5.87 -13.30 -6.21
N ILE A 360 -6.06 -12.89 -7.46
CA ILE A 360 -5.23 -11.90 -8.14
C ILE A 360 -6.08 -10.67 -8.44
N VAL A 361 -5.67 -9.51 -7.97
CA VAL A 361 -6.35 -8.24 -8.16
C VAL A 361 -5.50 -7.33 -9.05
N MET A 362 -6.13 -6.65 -9.97
CA MET A 362 -5.56 -5.51 -10.68
C MET A 362 -5.87 -4.25 -9.86
N GLY A 363 -4.99 -3.92 -8.89
CA GLY A 363 -5.18 -2.81 -7.95
C GLY A 363 -5.05 -1.45 -8.59
N GLU A 364 -4.36 -1.39 -9.73
CA GLU A 364 -4.39 -0.22 -10.61
C GLU A 364 -4.41 -0.63 -12.07
N PHE A 365 -5.39 -0.11 -12.81
CA PHE A 365 -5.40 -0.03 -14.25
C PHE A 365 -6.12 1.25 -14.68
N GLY A 366 -5.67 1.87 -15.76
CA GLY A 366 -6.20 3.17 -16.16
C GLY A 366 -5.70 3.57 -17.55
N GLY A 367 -6.03 4.79 -17.95
CA GLY A 367 -5.64 5.31 -19.25
C GLY A 367 -4.84 6.60 -19.16
N GLU A 368 -3.53 6.56 -19.46
CA GLU A 368 -2.74 7.77 -19.71
C GLU A 368 -3.21 8.39 -21.03
N ILE A 369 -3.62 9.66 -21.00
CA ILE A 369 -4.27 10.35 -22.15
C ILE A 369 -3.42 10.26 -23.42
N SER A 370 -2.09 10.38 -23.27
CA SER A 370 -1.15 10.34 -24.38
C SER A 370 -1.10 9.02 -25.15
N ARG A 371 -1.65 7.94 -24.58
CA ARG A 371 -1.62 6.57 -25.12
C ARG A 371 -2.87 6.19 -25.91
N PHE A 372 -3.87 7.06 -25.94
CA PHE A 372 -5.15 6.80 -26.59
C PHE A 372 -5.52 7.93 -27.52
N SER A 373 -6.21 7.60 -28.63
CA SER A 373 -6.66 8.59 -29.60
C SER A 373 -7.84 9.43 -29.08
N SER A 374 -8.61 8.91 -28.15
CA SER A 374 -9.75 9.55 -27.50
C SER A 374 -10.15 8.79 -26.24
N ILE A 375 -11.05 9.36 -25.42
CA ILE A 375 -11.63 8.66 -24.26
C ILE A 375 -12.48 7.46 -24.69
N GLN A 376 -13.09 7.49 -25.88
CA GLN A 376 -13.85 6.37 -26.45
C GLN A 376 -12.90 5.20 -26.82
N ASP A 377 -11.74 5.51 -27.40
CA ASP A 377 -10.69 4.52 -27.65
C ASP A 377 -10.19 3.91 -26.34
N ALA A 378 -9.94 4.75 -25.32
CA ALA A 378 -9.58 4.30 -23.98
C ALA A 378 -10.66 3.39 -23.38
N ALA A 379 -11.94 3.77 -23.48
CA ALA A 379 -13.08 2.97 -22.99
C ALA A 379 -13.09 1.55 -23.57
N VAL A 380 -12.94 1.42 -24.89
CA VAL A 380 -12.88 0.11 -25.56
C VAL A 380 -11.67 -0.70 -25.10
N LYS A 381 -10.49 -0.09 -25.05
CA LYS A 381 -9.26 -0.78 -24.68
C LYS A 381 -9.25 -1.21 -23.21
N LEU A 382 -9.76 -0.37 -22.30
CA LEU A 382 -9.86 -0.68 -20.88
C LEU A 382 -10.85 -1.83 -20.61
N VAL A 383 -12.00 -1.85 -21.28
CA VAL A 383 -12.93 -2.97 -21.20
C VAL A 383 -12.27 -4.27 -21.70
N ASN A 384 -11.59 -4.21 -22.86
CA ASN A 384 -10.90 -5.38 -23.40
C ASN A 384 -9.77 -5.85 -22.47
N TRP A 385 -9.02 -4.94 -21.87
CA TRP A 385 -7.97 -5.24 -20.89
C TRP A 385 -8.53 -5.97 -19.66
N GLN A 386 -9.65 -5.50 -19.13
CA GLN A 386 -10.35 -6.14 -18.02
C GLN A 386 -10.85 -7.54 -18.39
N VAL A 387 -11.47 -7.71 -19.57
CA VAL A 387 -11.92 -9.03 -20.06
C VAL A 387 -10.75 -9.98 -20.32
N GLU A 388 -9.68 -9.46 -20.95
CA GLU A 388 -8.50 -10.27 -21.24
C GLU A 388 -7.81 -10.76 -19.96
N SER A 389 -7.82 -9.96 -18.88
CA SER A 389 -7.17 -10.32 -17.62
C SER A 389 -7.72 -11.59 -16.98
N CYS A 390 -8.98 -11.93 -17.26
CA CYS A 390 -9.58 -13.17 -16.80
C CYS A 390 -8.84 -14.44 -17.26
N LYS A 391 -8.18 -14.38 -18.42
CA LYS A 391 -7.36 -15.49 -18.94
C LYS A 391 -6.12 -15.75 -18.10
N TYR A 392 -5.73 -14.79 -17.27
CA TYR A 392 -4.55 -14.83 -16.42
C TYR A 392 -4.92 -14.93 -14.93
N GLY A 393 -6.18 -15.23 -14.60
CA GLY A 393 -6.64 -15.49 -13.25
C GLY A 393 -6.94 -14.23 -12.42
N PHE A 394 -7.14 -13.06 -13.05
CA PHE A 394 -7.54 -11.88 -12.29
C PHE A 394 -8.99 -12.01 -11.82
N ASP A 395 -9.20 -11.77 -10.52
CA ASP A 395 -10.47 -11.91 -9.80
C ASP A 395 -11.06 -10.58 -9.33
N GLY A 396 -10.32 -9.46 -9.49
CA GLY A 396 -10.76 -8.15 -9.04
C GLY A 396 -10.07 -7.01 -9.78
N TRP A 397 -10.72 -5.84 -9.81
CA TRP A 397 -10.26 -4.68 -10.58
C TRP A 397 -10.56 -3.38 -9.85
N VAL A 398 -9.54 -2.53 -9.70
CA VAL A 398 -9.62 -1.19 -9.09
C VAL A 398 -9.09 -0.16 -10.08
N PHE A 399 -10.00 0.65 -10.64
CA PHE A 399 -9.67 1.58 -11.72
C PHE A 399 -8.94 2.83 -11.20
N TRP A 400 -7.95 3.28 -11.91
CA TRP A 400 -7.24 4.55 -11.71
C TRP A 400 -7.78 5.61 -12.66
N THR A 401 -8.59 6.59 -12.20
CA THR A 401 -9.11 6.91 -10.87
C THR A 401 -10.59 7.32 -10.96
N TRP A 402 -11.25 7.58 -9.81
CA TRP A 402 -12.65 8.00 -9.80
C TRP A 402 -12.86 9.38 -10.45
N ASP A 403 -12.35 10.44 -9.81
CA ASP A 403 -12.60 11.85 -10.21
C ASP A 403 -11.38 12.76 -9.99
N LEU A 404 -10.16 12.19 -10.01
CA LEU A 404 -8.92 12.93 -9.82
C LEU A 404 -8.71 13.93 -10.97
N THR A 405 -8.61 15.20 -10.65
CA THR A 405 -8.32 16.28 -11.60
C THR A 405 -6.91 16.84 -11.46
N GLU A 406 -6.24 16.55 -10.34
CA GLU A 406 -4.90 17.01 -10.02
C GLU A 406 -3.80 16.26 -10.78
N GLN A 407 -4.17 15.18 -11.49
CA GLN A 407 -3.29 14.43 -12.40
C GLN A 407 -3.89 14.45 -13.82
N PRO A 408 -3.69 15.55 -14.56
CA PRO A 408 -4.38 15.79 -15.83
C PRO A 408 -3.93 14.87 -16.98
N ASP A 409 -2.84 14.12 -16.81
CA ASP A 409 -2.33 13.19 -17.82
C ASP A 409 -3.08 11.84 -17.85
N PHE A 410 -4.01 11.60 -16.92
CA PHE A 410 -4.81 10.39 -16.86
C PHE A 410 -6.30 10.70 -17.03
N PHE A 411 -7.00 9.80 -17.72
CA PHE A 411 -8.46 9.80 -17.74
C PHE A 411 -8.98 9.36 -16.37
N ASN A 412 -9.91 10.15 -15.80
CA ASN A 412 -10.69 9.68 -14.66
C ASN A 412 -12.06 9.14 -15.10
N ALA A 413 -12.73 8.39 -14.23
CA ALA A 413 -13.98 7.70 -14.54
C ALA A 413 -15.13 8.66 -14.93
N LEU A 414 -15.14 9.89 -14.38
CA LEU A 414 -16.20 10.88 -14.55
C LEU A 414 -15.96 11.87 -15.68
N MET A 415 -14.79 11.87 -16.33
CA MET A 415 -14.52 12.73 -17.48
C MET A 415 -15.54 12.53 -18.60
N GLN A 416 -15.86 13.61 -19.33
CA GLN A 416 -16.79 13.62 -20.47
C GLN A 416 -18.09 12.88 -20.14
N ASP A 417 -18.80 13.39 -19.13
CA ASP A 417 -20.08 12.86 -18.66
C ASP A 417 -20.02 11.39 -18.21
N GLY A 418 -18.87 10.95 -17.70
CA GLY A 418 -18.67 9.60 -17.19
C GLY A 418 -18.46 8.54 -18.28
N ALA A 419 -17.82 8.91 -19.37
CA ALA A 419 -17.60 8.01 -20.51
C ALA A 419 -16.94 6.66 -20.13
N LEU A 420 -15.95 6.69 -19.21
CA LEU A 420 -15.33 5.45 -18.73
C LEU A 420 -16.20 4.73 -17.71
N ASN A 421 -16.82 5.45 -16.78
CA ASN A 421 -17.74 4.85 -15.82
C ASN A 421 -18.92 4.17 -16.50
N GLY A 422 -19.45 4.75 -17.60
CA GLY A 422 -20.54 4.20 -18.37
C GLY A 422 -20.27 2.84 -19.04
N VAL A 423 -19.01 2.40 -19.11
CA VAL A 423 -18.63 1.08 -19.67
C VAL A 423 -17.98 0.15 -18.66
N LEU A 424 -17.38 0.69 -17.59
CA LEU A 424 -16.67 -0.09 -16.59
C LEU A 424 -17.52 -0.41 -15.35
N ALA A 425 -18.60 0.35 -15.11
CA ALA A 425 -19.43 0.21 -13.92
C ALA A 425 -20.00 -1.21 -13.78
N PRO A 426 -19.96 -1.80 -12.56
CA PRO A 426 -20.46 -3.16 -12.34
C PRO A 426 -21.95 -3.35 -12.64
N VAL A 427 -22.78 -2.30 -12.53
CA VAL A 427 -24.20 -2.36 -12.96
C VAL A 427 -24.35 -2.62 -14.47
N ILE A 428 -23.33 -2.27 -15.27
CA ILE A 428 -23.29 -2.55 -16.71
C ILE A 428 -22.61 -3.89 -17.01
N ARG A 429 -21.55 -4.20 -16.25
CA ARG A 429 -20.73 -5.39 -16.40
C ARG A 429 -20.42 -6.00 -15.01
N PRO A 430 -21.35 -6.79 -14.44
CA PRO A 430 -21.21 -7.32 -13.08
C PRO A 430 -19.99 -8.22 -12.92
N ASP A 431 -19.75 -9.12 -13.85
CA ASP A 431 -18.56 -9.98 -13.90
C ASP A 431 -17.90 -9.87 -15.27
N PRO A 432 -16.71 -9.25 -15.35
CA PRO A 432 -15.98 -9.14 -16.62
C PRO A 432 -15.58 -10.47 -17.24
N CYS A 433 -15.48 -11.52 -16.42
CA CYS A 433 -15.06 -12.86 -16.85
C CYS A 433 -16.23 -13.73 -17.33
N SER A 434 -17.43 -13.32 -17.07
CA SER A 434 -18.62 -14.00 -17.61
C SER A 434 -18.98 -13.41 -18.98
N PRO A 435 -19.29 -14.27 -20.01
CA PRO A 435 -19.64 -13.83 -21.35
C PRO A 435 -20.94 -13.02 -21.41
#